data_7a1ef1081da9ebe837f63afc53967b37
#
_entry.id   7a1ef1081da9ebe837f63afc53967b37
#
_cell.length_a   1.000
_cell.length_b   1.000
_cell.length_c   1.000
_cell.angle_alpha   90.00
_cell.angle_beta   90.00
_cell.angle_gamma   90.00
#
_symmetry.space_group_name_H-M   'P 1'
#
loop_
_entity.id
_entity.type
_entity.pdbx_description
1 polymer ?
#
loop_
_entity_poly.entity_id
_entity_poly.type
_entity_poly.pdbx_seq_one_letter_code
_entity_poly.pdbx_strand_id
1 'polypeptide(L)'
;MDTVPTPPESTKTSLRQRLRARANQRWPQLADLTIRHHGQFAYIDGQLPDGTTLPLFRLRYGGSANSWGFAIHLASRNGYENTVLPSGSPVGTPEEALDCACGLYLNNPTSWTQPPTN
;
A
#
# COMPACT_ATOMS: atom_id res chain seq x y z
N MET A 1 -9.33 9.54 -27.59
CA MET A 1 -9.13 8.19 -27.14
C MET A 1 -8.67 8.16 -25.73
N ASP A 2 -9.47 7.64 -24.91
CA ASP A 2 -9.20 7.76 -23.51
C ASP A 2 -8.57 6.52 -23.01
N THR A 3 -7.27 6.49 -23.03
CA THR A 3 -6.59 5.41 -22.41
C THR A 3 -6.28 5.81 -21.00
N VAL A 4 -6.54 4.91 -20.09
CA VAL A 4 -6.14 5.09 -18.72
C VAL A 4 -4.62 5.04 -18.67
N PRO A 5 -3.97 6.04 -18.05
CA PRO A 5 -2.52 6.01 -17.99
C PRO A 5 -2.03 4.83 -17.14
N THR A 6 -1.03 4.14 -17.67
CA THR A 6 -0.35 3.10 -16.92
C THR A 6 1.04 3.58 -16.57
N PRO A 7 1.59 3.20 -15.41
CA PRO A 7 2.92 3.67 -15.04
C PRO A 7 3.97 3.09 -15.98
N PRO A 8 4.92 3.92 -16.43
CA PRO A 8 6.05 3.41 -17.21
C PRO A 8 6.96 2.55 -16.32
N GLU A 9 7.84 1.78 -16.96
CA GLU A 9 8.71 0.87 -16.22
C GLU A 9 9.59 1.60 -15.22
N SER A 10 10.06 2.79 -15.56
CA SER A 10 10.87 3.55 -14.62
C SER A 10 10.07 3.93 -13.36
N THR A 11 8.81 4.24 -13.54
CA THR A 11 7.94 4.55 -12.41
C THR A 11 7.67 3.32 -11.56
N LYS A 12 7.47 2.16 -12.19
CA LYS A 12 7.27 0.92 -11.45
C LYS A 12 8.51 0.55 -10.63
N THR A 13 9.68 0.72 -11.20
CA THR A 13 10.94 0.47 -10.50
C THR A 13 11.11 1.43 -9.33
N SER A 14 10.83 2.71 -9.57
CA SER A 14 10.89 3.73 -8.54
C SER A 14 9.93 3.40 -7.40
N LEU A 15 8.71 2.99 -7.73
CA LEU A 15 7.72 2.65 -6.72
C LEU A 15 8.22 1.53 -5.81
N ARG A 16 8.77 0.47 -6.40
CA ARG A 16 9.28 -0.66 -5.63
C ARG A 16 10.42 -0.22 -4.71
N GLN A 17 11.36 0.54 -5.25
CA GLN A 17 12.51 1.00 -4.47
C GLN A 17 12.07 1.89 -3.32
N ARG A 18 11.16 2.81 -3.58
CA ARG A 18 10.69 3.75 -2.56
C ARG A 18 9.92 3.04 -1.45
N LEU A 19 9.04 2.12 -1.83
CA LEU A 19 8.26 1.38 -0.82
C LEU A 19 9.14 0.49 0.03
N ARG A 20 10.11 -0.21 -0.57
CA ARG A 20 11.00 -1.07 0.19
C ARG A 20 11.92 -0.27 1.10
N ALA A 21 12.42 0.86 0.62
CA ALA A 21 13.26 1.71 1.46
C ALA A 21 12.49 2.24 2.65
N ARG A 22 11.24 2.65 2.42
CA ARG A 22 10.42 3.18 3.51
C ARG A 22 10.06 2.08 4.50
N ALA A 23 9.75 0.88 4.02
CA ALA A 23 9.44 -0.24 4.89
C ALA A 23 10.65 -0.61 5.76
N ASN A 24 11.83 -0.67 5.17
CA ASN A 24 13.05 -0.96 5.93
C ASN A 24 13.31 0.08 6.99
N GLN A 25 12.98 1.32 6.70
CA GLN A 25 13.26 2.44 7.58
C GLN A 25 12.26 2.53 8.73
N ARG A 26 10.98 2.30 8.45
CA ARG A 26 9.92 2.57 9.40
C ARG A 26 9.13 1.35 9.85
N TRP A 27 9.12 0.28 9.05
CA TRP A 27 8.23 -0.85 9.31
C TRP A 27 9.01 -2.16 9.31
N PRO A 28 9.94 -2.32 10.26
CA PRO A 28 10.77 -3.54 10.32
C PRO A 28 9.97 -4.80 10.62
N GLN A 29 8.71 -4.67 11.04
CA GLN A 29 7.82 -5.81 11.24
C GLN A 29 7.55 -6.55 9.93
N LEU A 30 7.70 -5.86 8.80
CA LEU A 30 7.53 -6.48 7.49
C LEU A 30 8.83 -7.13 7.06
N ALA A 31 8.76 -8.43 6.72
CA ALA A 31 9.93 -9.12 6.19
C ALA A 31 10.19 -8.69 4.75
N ASP A 32 9.13 -8.39 3.99
CA ASP A 32 9.26 -7.96 2.61
C ASP A 32 7.96 -7.33 2.16
N LEU A 33 7.99 -6.74 0.97
CA LEU A 33 6.81 -6.22 0.28
C LEU A 33 6.72 -6.85 -1.09
N THR A 34 5.51 -7.17 -1.50
CA THR A 34 5.22 -7.63 -2.85
C THR A 34 4.38 -6.58 -3.55
N ILE A 35 4.78 -6.16 -4.73
CA ILE A 35 4.05 -5.18 -5.51
C ILE A 35 3.64 -5.83 -6.83
N ARG A 36 2.33 -5.92 -7.06
CA ARG A 36 1.77 -6.49 -8.28
C ARG A 36 1.13 -5.39 -9.08
N HIS A 37 1.50 -5.29 -10.34
CA HIS A 37 0.93 -4.27 -11.23
C HIS A 37 -0.15 -4.88 -12.09
N HIS A 38 -1.25 -4.14 -12.23
CA HIS A 38 -2.35 -4.52 -13.12
C HIS A 38 -2.95 -3.24 -13.69
N GLY A 39 -2.63 -2.95 -14.98
CA GLY A 39 -3.08 -1.72 -15.60
C GLY A 39 -2.53 -0.50 -14.87
N GLN A 40 -3.44 0.37 -14.47
CA GLN A 40 -3.05 1.59 -13.76
C GLN A 40 -2.84 1.35 -12.26
N PHE A 41 -3.10 0.14 -11.78
CA PHE A 41 -3.08 -0.14 -10.34
C PHE A 41 -1.83 -0.88 -9.93
N ALA A 42 -1.40 -0.62 -8.70
CA ALA A 42 -0.37 -1.39 -8.04
C ALA A 42 -0.96 -1.90 -6.72
N TYR A 43 -0.84 -3.20 -6.49
CA TYR A 43 -1.36 -3.85 -5.28
C TYR A 43 -0.19 -4.19 -4.39
N ILE A 44 -0.20 -3.70 -3.18
CA ILE A 44 0.92 -3.83 -2.26
C ILE A 44 0.53 -4.74 -1.11
N ASP A 45 1.25 -5.85 -0.97
CA ASP A 45 1.08 -6.81 0.10
C ASP A 45 2.33 -6.83 0.96
N GLY A 46 2.13 -6.96 2.26
CA GLY A 46 3.24 -7.12 3.19
C GLY A 46 3.48 -8.59 3.48
N GLN A 47 4.76 -8.97 3.60
CA GLN A 47 5.14 -10.31 4.01
C GLN A 47 5.60 -10.26 5.45
N LEU A 48 4.98 -11.04 6.29
CA LEU A 48 5.34 -11.12 7.70
C LEU A 48 6.40 -12.19 7.91
N PRO A 49 7.17 -12.11 9.01
CA PRO A 49 8.24 -13.09 9.25
C PRO A 49 7.76 -14.54 9.35
N ASP A 50 6.49 -14.74 9.70
CA ASP A 50 5.94 -16.10 9.80
C ASP A 50 5.48 -16.65 8.46
N GLY A 51 5.69 -15.91 7.37
CA GLY A 51 5.29 -16.32 6.04
C GLY A 51 3.90 -15.86 5.62
N THR A 52 3.18 -15.19 6.51
CA THR A 52 1.85 -14.70 6.20
C THR A 52 1.93 -13.52 5.23
N THR A 53 1.04 -13.51 4.24
CA THR A 53 0.89 -12.37 3.33
C THR A 53 -0.28 -11.53 3.81
N LEU A 54 -0.03 -10.24 3.97
CA LEU A 54 -1.02 -9.31 4.47
C LEU A 54 -1.30 -8.26 3.41
N PRO A 55 -2.47 -8.29 2.74
CA PRO A 55 -2.82 -7.23 1.80
C PRO A 55 -2.91 -5.91 2.54
N LEU A 56 -2.24 -4.88 2.02
CA LEU A 56 -2.16 -3.61 2.70
C LEU A 56 -2.97 -2.53 2.00
N PHE A 57 -2.67 -2.27 0.72
CA PHE A 57 -3.34 -1.18 0.03
C PHE A 57 -3.14 -1.31 -1.47
N ARG A 58 -3.87 -0.48 -2.21
CA ARG A 58 -3.78 -0.39 -3.65
C ARG A 58 -3.48 1.06 -4.01
N LEU A 59 -2.63 1.26 -4.99
CA LEU A 59 -2.34 2.57 -5.54
C LEU A 59 -2.85 2.65 -6.97
N ARG A 60 -3.36 3.82 -7.34
CA ARG A 60 -3.76 4.10 -8.71
C ARG A 60 -2.86 5.19 -9.26
N TYR A 61 -2.22 4.90 -10.38
CA TYR A 61 -1.28 5.84 -10.99
C TYR A 61 -2.00 7.12 -11.38
N GLY A 62 -1.47 8.25 -10.92
CA GLY A 62 -2.07 9.55 -11.17
C GLY A 62 -1.31 10.40 -12.15
N GLY A 63 -0.39 9.81 -12.91
CA GLY A 63 0.33 10.55 -13.94
C GLY A 63 1.77 10.89 -13.60
N SER A 64 2.20 10.67 -12.35
CA SER A 64 3.58 10.92 -11.98
C SER A 64 3.97 9.98 -10.84
N ALA A 65 5.27 9.87 -10.60
CA ALA A 65 5.80 8.99 -9.57
C ALA A 65 5.42 9.44 -8.15
N ASN A 66 4.94 10.66 -8.00
CA ASN A 66 4.57 11.22 -6.70
C ASN A 66 3.07 11.38 -6.51
N SER A 67 2.28 10.94 -7.48
CA SER A 67 0.84 11.19 -7.44
C SER A 67 0.08 9.87 -7.64
N TRP A 68 -0.32 9.27 -6.53
CA TRP A 68 -1.02 7.99 -6.54
C TRP A 68 -2.30 8.10 -5.73
N GLY A 69 -3.41 7.60 -6.30
CA GLY A 69 -4.63 7.47 -5.55
C GLY A 69 -4.53 6.31 -4.59
N PHE A 70 -5.12 6.44 -3.41
CA PHE A 70 -4.94 5.50 -2.30
C PHE A 70 -6.24 4.75 -2.02
N ALA A 71 -6.14 3.44 -1.86
CA ALA A 71 -7.25 2.59 -1.40
C ALA A 71 -6.71 1.59 -0.40
N ILE A 72 -7.34 1.53 0.78
CA ILE A 72 -6.92 0.62 1.84
C ILE A 72 -7.61 -0.73 1.64
N HIS A 73 -6.92 -1.81 1.99
CA HIS A 73 -7.54 -3.13 1.97
C HIS A 73 -8.41 -3.32 3.20
N LEU A 74 -9.62 -3.79 2.99
CA LEU A 74 -10.54 -4.09 4.08
C LEU A 74 -10.70 -5.60 4.18
N ALA A 75 -10.22 -6.16 5.27
CA ALA A 75 -10.29 -7.61 5.48
C ALA A 75 -11.73 -8.08 5.55
N SER A 76 -12.62 -7.26 6.12
CA SER A 76 -14.02 -7.62 6.30
C SER A 76 -14.73 -7.86 4.97
N ARG A 77 -14.27 -7.22 3.90
CA ARG A 77 -14.87 -7.38 2.57
C ARG A 77 -13.94 -8.02 1.58
N ASN A 78 -12.71 -8.29 2.00
CA ASN A 78 -11.66 -8.81 1.12
C ASN A 78 -11.56 -7.96 -0.15
N GLY A 79 -11.54 -6.66 0.02
CA GLY A 79 -11.49 -5.74 -1.11
C GLY A 79 -10.84 -4.43 -0.71
N TYR A 80 -10.79 -3.52 -1.68
CA TYR A 80 -10.11 -2.24 -1.49
C TYR A 80 -11.15 -1.13 -1.50
N GLU A 81 -10.98 -0.15 -0.62
CA GLU A 81 -11.86 0.99 -0.55
C GLU A 81 -11.05 2.26 -0.68
N ASN A 82 -11.45 3.12 -1.61
CA ASN A 82 -10.79 4.41 -1.79
C ASN A 82 -10.91 5.22 -0.49
N THR A 83 -9.79 5.78 -0.08
CA THR A 83 -9.77 6.54 1.16
C THR A 83 -8.79 7.69 1.01
N VAL A 84 -8.74 8.53 2.03
CA VAL A 84 -7.84 9.68 2.02
C VAL A 84 -6.64 9.40 2.90
N LEU A 85 -5.55 10.04 2.55
CA LEU A 85 -4.31 9.98 3.33
C LEU A 85 -4.46 10.86 4.58
N PRO A 86 -3.56 10.71 5.56
CA PRO A 86 -3.63 11.56 6.75
C PRO A 86 -3.61 13.05 6.45
N SER A 87 -3.05 13.44 5.30
CA SER A 87 -3.06 14.84 4.87
C SER A 87 -4.45 15.33 4.48
N GLY A 88 -5.42 14.42 4.36
CA GLY A 88 -6.76 14.76 3.89
C GLY A 88 -6.94 14.66 2.40
N SER A 89 -5.91 14.27 1.67
CA SER A 89 -5.97 14.16 0.21
C SER A 89 -6.18 12.70 -0.19
N PRO A 90 -6.95 12.43 -1.25
CA PRO A 90 -7.07 11.07 -1.77
C PRO A 90 -5.87 10.67 -2.62
N VAL A 91 -4.94 11.58 -2.87
CA VAL A 91 -3.78 11.38 -3.72
C VAL A 91 -2.53 11.82 -2.97
N GLY A 92 -1.46 11.09 -3.13
CA GLY A 92 -0.19 11.45 -2.50
C GLY A 92 0.94 10.55 -2.93
N THR A 93 2.00 10.54 -2.14
CA THR A 93 3.20 9.76 -2.44
C THR A 93 3.04 8.32 -1.98
N PRO A 94 3.83 7.40 -2.57
CA PRO A 94 3.82 6.01 -2.10
C PRO A 94 4.20 5.87 -0.62
N GLU A 95 5.12 6.69 -0.14
CA GLU A 95 5.54 6.64 1.25
C GLU A 95 4.41 6.99 2.20
N GLU A 96 3.62 8.00 1.86
CA GLU A 96 2.47 8.37 2.67
C GLU A 96 1.46 7.23 2.73
N ALA A 97 1.22 6.58 1.60
CA ALA A 97 0.26 5.48 1.53
C ALA A 97 0.74 4.29 2.36
N LEU A 98 2.01 3.95 2.27
CA LEU A 98 2.56 2.85 3.06
C LEU A 98 2.45 3.15 4.55
N ASP A 99 2.82 4.36 4.97
CA ASP A 99 2.76 4.74 6.37
C ASP A 99 1.32 4.70 6.88
N CYS A 100 0.37 5.14 6.06
CA CYS A 100 -1.02 5.12 6.46
C CYS A 100 -1.52 3.68 6.67
N ALA A 101 -1.26 2.80 5.71
CA ALA A 101 -1.72 1.41 5.80
C ALA A 101 -1.02 0.66 6.92
N CYS A 102 0.29 0.81 7.04
CA CYS A 102 1.04 0.14 8.08
C CYS A 102 0.68 0.69 9.46
N GLY A 103 0.39 1.98 9.56
CA GLY A 103 -0.06 2.55 10.82
C GLY A 103 -1.35 1.93 11.30
N LEU A 104 -2.25 1.61 10.38
CA LEU A 104 -3.50 0.97 10.73
C LEU A 104 -3.31 -0.49 11.13
N TYR A 105 -2.43 -1.22 10.45
CA TYR A 105 -2.35 -2.66 10.63
C TYR A 105 -1.20 -3.09 11.52
N LEU A 106 -0.12 -2.33 11.59
CA LEU A 106 1.09 -2.76 12.30
C LEU A 106 1.29 -2.04 13.63
N ASN A 107 0.77 -0.82 13.78
CA ASN A 107 0.86 -0.12 15.05
C ASN A 107 -0.07 -0.71 16.10
N ASN A 108 -1.06 -1.47 15.67
CA ASN A 108 -1.95 -2.16 16.58
C ASN A 108 -1.98 -3.64 16.20
N PRO A 109 -0.95 -4.38 16.58
CA PRO A 109 -0.86 -5.78 16.16
C PRO A 109 -2.02 -6.63 16.63
N THR A 110 -2.69 -6.26 17.71
CA THR A 110 -3.83 -7.06 18.18
C THR A 110 -5.02 -6.95 17.25
N SER A 111 -5.07 -5.93 16.41
CA SER A 111 -6.22 -5.77 15.52
C SER A 111 -6.22 -6.80 14.39
N TRP A 112 -5.09 -7.43 14.12
CA TRP A 112 -5.04 -8.42 13.04
C TRP A 112 -4.39 -9.75 13.46
N THR A 113 -3.78 -9.81 14.63
CA THR A 113 -3.24 -11.08 15.12
C THR A 113 -4.18 -11.76 16.11
N GLN A 114 -5.11 -11.01 16.67
CA GLN A 114 -6.10 -11.53 17.59
C GLN A 114 -7.48 -11.08 17.14
N PRO A 115 -8.50 -11.91 17.35
CA PRO A 115 -9.84 -11.41 17.09
C PRO A 115 -10.13 -10.23 18.00
N PRO A 116 -10.97 -9.31 17.56
CA PRO A 116 -11.37 -8.20 18.41
C PRO A 116 -12.08 -8.76 19.63
N THR A 117 -11.53 -8.50 20.76
CA THR A 117 -12.15 -9.00 21.94
C THR A 117 -12.84 -7.90 22.59
N ASN A 118 -13.41 -7.67 22.44
CA ASN A 118 -14.01 -6.78 23.08
C ASN A 118 -13.62 -6.01 23.56
#